data_9cd8a6ba382cf7387b44d38e60a37293
#
_entry.id   9cd8a6ba382cf7387b44d38e60a37293
#
_cell.length_a   1.000
_cell.length_b   1.000
_cell.length_c   1.000
_cell.angle_alpha   90.00
_cell.angle_beta   90.00
_cell.angle_gamma   90.00
#
_symmetry.space_group_name_H-M   'P 1'
#
loop_
_entity.id
_entity.type
_entity.pdbx_description
1 polymer ?
#
loop_
_entity_poly.entity_id
_entity_poly.type
_entity_poly.pdbx_seq_one_letter_code
_entity_poly.pdbx_strand_id
1 'polypeptide(L)'
;EIRDVVSEDTIVVSIAPGKKLAWMEGLFEKPLKIVRTMPNTPALVGEGMSCVCGNEKCSSEDVNTVCRIFAGFGKTEIVEEDMIDVVVGVSGSSPAYVFMFIEAMADAAVADGMPRAQAYRFAAQAVLGSAKMVLETGKHPGELKDMVCSPKGTTIEAVRVLEEKGLRSAVFE
;
A
#
# COMPACT_ATOMS: atom_id res chain seq x y z
N GLU A 1 29.75 4.99 4.16
CA GLU A 1 30.65 4.19 3.25
C GLU A 1 30.57 4.68 1.79
N ILE A 2 29.39 5.12 1.28
CA ILE A 2 29.26 5.60 -0.11
C ILE A 2 29.45 7.12 -0.26
N ARG A 3 29.52 7.87 0.84
CA ARG A 3 29.55 9.33 0.85
C ARG A 3 30.61 9.92 -0.09
N ASP A 4 31.79 9.35 -0.08
CA ASP A 4 32.95 9.92 -0.79
C ASP A 4 32.96 9.59 -2.29
N VAL A 5 32.18 8.57 -2.72
CA VAL A 5 32.12 8.12 -4.11
C VAL A 5 30.84 8.58 -4.86
N VAL A 6 29.84 9.09 -4.14
CA VAL A 6 28.61 9.61 -4.74
C VAL A 6 28.87 11.02 -5.28
N SER A 7 28.58 11.27 -6.54
CA SER A 7 28.66 12.59 -7.16
C SER A 7 27.40 13.44 -6.90
N GLU A 8 27.49 14.76 -7.07
CA GLU A 8 26.37 15.68 -6.90
C GLU A 8 25.25 15.45 -7.95
N ASP A 9 25.59 14.86 -9.10
CA ASP A 9 24.61 14.52 -10.14
C ASP A 9 23.84 13.22 -9.86
N THR A 10 24.28 12.44 -8.86
CA THR A 10 23.65 11.17 -8.52
C THR A 10 22.36 11.39 -7.75
N ILE A 11 21.29 10.72 -8.16
CA ILE A 11 20.05 10.63 -7.39
C ILE A 11 20.19 9.47 -6.38
N VAL A 12 20.21 9.79 -5.10
CA VAL A 12 20.20 8.81 -4.01
C VAL A 12 18.78 8.46 -3.68
N VAL A 13 18.37 7.22 -3.90
CA VAL A 13 17.01 6.73 -3.56
C VAL A 13 17.07 5.89 -2.30
N SER A 14 16.29 6.26 -1.30
CA SER A 14 16.23 5.56 -0.02
C SER A 14 14.85 4.94 0.20
N ILE A 15 14.84 3.66 0.60
CA ILE A 15 13.65 2.93 1.07
C ILE A 15 13.71 2.71 2.60
N ALA A 16 14.62 3.38 3.31
CA ALA A 16 14.84 3.17 4.74
C ALA A 16 13.67 3.72 5.57
N PRO A 17 12.95 2.89 6.35
CA PRO A 17 11.84 3.34 7.15
C PRO A 17 12.31 4.29 8.27
N GLY A 18 11.50 5.32 8.56
CA GLY A 18 11.76 6.25 9.66
C GLY A 18 12.97 7.19 9.47
N LYS A 19 13.63 7.19 8.30
CA LYS A 19 14.76 8.08 8.01
C LYS A 19 14.30 9.26 7.15
N LYS A 20 14.28 10.45 7.75
CA LYS A 20 13.87 11.69 7.08
C LYS A 20 14.96 12.21 6.13
N LEU A 21 14.54 13.01 5.15
CA LEU A 21 15.44 13.66 4.18
C LEU A 21 16.55 14.45 4.87
N ALA A 22 16.19 15.29 5.84
CA ALA A 22 17.16 16.08 6.61
C ALA A 22 18.22 15.23 7.34
N TRP A 23 17.84 14.04 7.84
CA TRP A 23 18.79 13.11 8.45
C TRP A 23 19.77 12.55 7.42
N MET A 24 19.26 12.18 6.22
CA MET A 24 20.11 11.68 5.13
C MET A 24 21.06 12.75 4.61
N GLU A 25 20.57 13.98 4.43
CA GLU A 25 21.39 15.13 4.03
C GLU A 25 22.56 15.36 5.02
N GLY A 26 22.27 15.29 6.32
CA GLY A 26 23.30 15.41 7.35
C GLY A 26 24.36 14.30 7.30
N LEU A 27 24.02 13.09 6.85
CA LEU A 27 24.99 11.98 6.71
C LEU A 27 25.94 12.17 5.52
N PHE A 28 25.44 12.71 4.43
CA PHE A 28 26.24 12.88 3.21
C PHE A 28 27.13 14.12 3.28
N GLU A 29 26.74 15.15 4.04
CA GLU A 29 27.48 16.43 4.15
C GLU A 29 27.78 17.08 2.78
N LYS A 30 26.93 16.79 1.77
CA LYS A 30 27.02 17.25 0.39
C LYS A 30 25.63 17.63 -0.11
N PRO A 31 25.51 18.57 -1.07
CA PRO A 31 24.22 18.97 -1.66
C PRO A 31 23.71 17.92 -2.66
N LEU A 32 23.41 16.71 -2.20
CA LEU A 32 22.96 15.62 -3.04
C LEU A 32 21.46 15.66 -3.33
N LYS A 33 21.07 15.12 -4.48
CA LYS A 33 19.68 14.82 -4.82
C LYS A 33 19.27 13.57 -4.06
N ILE A 34 18.36 13.69 -3.11
CA ILE A 34 17.88 12.58 -2.29
C ILE A 34 16.39 12.41 -2.48
N VAL A 35 15.97 11.19 -2.85
CA VAL A 35 14.58 10.82 -2.96
C VAL A 35 14.28 9.75 -1.91
N ARG A 36 13.39 10.10 -0.99
CA ARG A 36 12.84 9.18 0.00
C ARG A 36 11.63 8.47 -0.59
N THR A 37 11.58 7.16 -0.48
CA THR A 37 10.47 6.34 -0.99
C THR A 37 10.04 5.34 0.07
N MET A 38 8.78 4.91 -0.01
CA MET A 38 8.25 3.85 0.83
C MET A 38 7.42 2.89 -0.01
N PRO A 39 8.04 1.84 -0.55
CA PRO A 39 7.34 0.73 -1.21
C PRO A 39 6.69 -0.20 -0.18
N ASN A 40 5.85 -1.12 -0.67
CA ASN A 40 5.28 -2.19 0.11
C ASN A 40 5.54 -3.57 -0.51
N THR A 41 5.28 -4.64 0.24
CA THR A 41 5.59 -6.02 -0.16
C THR A 41 4.89 -6.52 -1.44
N PRO A 42 3.68 -6.06 -1.84
CA PRO A 42 3.09 -6.44 -3.12
C PRO A 42 3.93 -6.07 -4.36
N ALA A 43 4.95 -5.24 -4.22
CA ALA A 43 5.95 -4.98 -5.27
C ALA A 43 6.61 -6.27 -5.79
N LEU A 44 6.72 -7.33 -4.97
CA LEU A 44 7.26 -8.63 -5.36
C LEU A 44 6.44 -9.34 -6.46
N VAL A 45 5.20 -8.93 -6.65
CA VAL A 45 4.30 -9.47 -7.69
C VAL A 45 3.85 -8.38 -8.68
N GLY A 46 4.53 -7.22 -8.71
CA GLY A 46 4.24 -6.13 -9.63
C GLY A 46 3.05 -5.24 -9.23
N GLU A 47 2.52 -5.42 -8.03
CA GLU A 47 1.34 -4.70 -7.52
C GLU A 47 1.69 -3.84 -6.29
N GLY A 48 2.91 -3.32 -6.25
CA GLY A 48 3.34 -2.42 -5.18
C GLY A 48 2.63 -1.06 -5.23
N MET A 49 2.55 -0.43 -4.06
CA MET A 49 2.24 1.00 -3.93
C MET A 49 3.41 1.69 -3.25
N SER A 50 3.95 2.73 -3.88
CA SER A 50 5.11 3.45 -3.37
C SER A 50 4.82 4.94 -3.29
N CYS A 51 5.09 5.57 -2.16
CA CYS A 51 5.17 7.02 -2.13
C CYS A 51 6.61 7.48 -2.45
N VAL A 52 6.72 8.67 -3.02
CA VAL A 52 7.97 9.26 -3.48
C VAL A 52 8.04 10.73 -3.02
N CYS A 53 9.14 11.12 -2.38
CA CYS A 53 9.39 12.49 -1.94
C CYS A 53 10.84 12.86 -2.22
N GLY A 54 11.08 13.91 -2.99
CA GLY A 54 12.41 14.46 -3.26
C GLY A 54 12.77 15.59 -2.30
N ASN A 55 14.07 15.76 -1.99
CA ASN A 55 14.53 16.94 -1.27
C ASN A 55 14.59 18.15 -2.21
N GLU A 56 14.90 19.34 -1.67
CA GLU A 56 14.97 20.61 -2.42
C GLU A 56 16.01 20.62 -3.56
N LYS A 57 16.95 19.67 -3.58
CA LYS A 57 17.95 19.52 -4.64
C LYS A 57 17.43 18.72 -5.83
N CYS A 58 16.34 17.98 -5.65
CA CYS A 58 15.70 17.24 -6.73
C CYS A 58 14.87 18.16 -7.61
N SER A 59 15.08 18.07 -8.92
CA SER A 59 14.14 18.61 -9.90
C SER A 59 12.91 17.70 -10.03
N SER A 60 11.84 18.23 -10.61
CA SER A 60 10.66 17.39 -10.95
C SER A 60 11.04 16.20 -11.86
N GLU A 61 12.02 16.37 -12.75
CA GLU A 61 12.49 15.29 -13.63
C GLU A 61 13.26 14.21 -12.85
N ASP A 62 14.02 14.59 -11.83
CA ASP A 62 14.69 13.63 -10.95
C ASP A 62 13.66 12.74 -10.22
N VAL A 63 12.63 13.36 -9.64
CA VAL A 63 11.54 12.65 -8.96
C VAL A 63 10.77 11.76 -9.93
N ASN A 64 10.41 12.28 -11.13
CA ASN A 64 9.73 11.50 -12.16
C ASN A 64 10.57 10.31 -12.65
N THR A 65 11.90 10.45 -12.68
CA THR A 65 12.79 9.34 -13.02
C THR A 65 12.68 8.21 -12.00
N VAL A 66 12.63 8.53 -10.72
CA VAL A 66 12.41 7.54 -9.65
C VAL A 66 11.01 6.91 -9.79
N CYS A 67 9.97 7.72 -10.05
CA CYS A 67 8.62 7.18 -10.29
C CYS A 67 8.59 6.19 -11.45
N ARG A 68 9.28 6.47 -12.58
CA ARG A 68 9.38 5.53 -13.71
C ARG A 68 10.06 4.20 -13.33
N ILE A 69 11.09 4.25 -12.49
CA ILE A 69 11.76 3.04 -12.00
C ILE A 69 10.78 2.20 -11.16
N PHE A 70 10.08 2.85 -10.23
CA PHE A 70 9.13 2.18 -9.35
C PHE A 70 7.86 1.70 -10.08
N ALA A 71 7.48 2.32 -11.20
CA ALA A 71 6.39 1.86 -12.06
C ALA A 71 6.64 0.45 -12.64
N GLY A 72 7.88 -0.03 -12.65
CA GLY A 72 8.23 -1.39 -13.06
C GLY A 72 7.71 -2.48 -12.11
N PHE A 73 7.31 -2.14 -10.88
CA PHE A 73 6.82 -3.10 -9.89
C PHE A 73 5.59 -2.61 -9.09
N GLY A 74 4.88 -1.60 -9.61
CA GLY A 74 3.64 -1.12 -9.00
C GLY A 74 3.22 0.26 -9.43
N LYS A 75 2.55 0.98 -8.54
CA LYS A 75 2.11 2.37 -8.71
C LYS A 75 2.89 3.29 -7.79
N THR A 76 2.94 4.57 -8.15
CA THR A 76 3.63 5.59 -7.37
C THR A 76 2.75 6.81 -7.17
N GLU A 77 2.88 7.45 -6.01
CA GLU A 77 2.31 8.77 -5.72
C GLU A 77 3.39 9.67 -5.13
N ILE A 78 3.48 10.90 -5.63
CA ILE A 78 4.37 11.92 -5.07
C ILE A 78 3.64 12.57 -3.90
N VAL A 79 4.30 12.61 -2.75
CA VAL A 79 3.73 13.15 -1.51
C VAL A 79 4.73 14.07 -0.81
N GLU A 80 4.24 14.93 0.07
CA GLU A 80 5.09 15.67 1.01
C GLU A 80 5.68 14.71 2.05
N GLU A 81 6.85 15.03 2.59
CA GLU A 81 7.58 14.11 3.47
C GLU A 81 6.82 13.73 4.74
N ASP A 82 6.03 14.63 5.31
CA ASP A 82 5.22 14.41 6.52
C ASP A 82 4.08 13.41 6.29
N MET A 83 3.65 13.23 5.03
CA MET A 83 2.64 12.22 4.68
C MET A 83 3.19 10.80 4.59
N ILE A 84 4.50 10.61 4.54
CA ILE A 84 5.10 9.26 4.40
C ILE A 84 4.73 8.35 5.57
N ASP A 85 4.68 8.87 6.79
CA ASP A 85 4.33 8.08 7.97
C ASP A 85 2.84 7.68 7.95
N VAL A 86 1.95 8.52 7.38
CA VAL A 86 0.54 8.18 7.12
C VAL A 86 0.45 7.08 6.06
N VAL A 87 1.22 7.19 4.98
CA VAL A 87 1.29 6.16 3.92
C VAL A 87 1.75 4.82 4.47
N VAL A 88 2.67 4.80 5.44
CA VAL A 88 3.09 3.55 6.11
C VAL A 88 1.90 2.84 6.75
N GLY A 89 1.03 3.55 7.46
CA GLY A 89 -0.18 2.98 8.05
C GLY A 89 -1.16 2.42 7.03
N VAL A 90 -1.34 3.14 5.90
CA VAL A 90 -2.34 2.80 4.87
C VAL A 90 -1.86 1.74 3.90
N SER A 91 -0.61 1.80 3.41
CA SER A 91 -0.13 0.88 2.37
C SER A 91 1.14 0.11 2.77
N GLY A 92 1.98 0.64 3.64
CA GLY A 92 3.20 -0.03 4.08
C GLY A 92 2.92 -1.26 4.95
N SER A 93 2.09 -1.09 5.96
CA SER A 93 1.76 -2.14 6.95
C SER A 93 0.53 -2.96 6.58
N SER A 94 -0.42 -2.38 5.84
CA SER A 94 -1.71 -3.00 5.54
C SER A 94 -1.67 -4.33 4.79
N PRO A 95 -0.64 -4.69 4.00
CA PRO A 95 -0.57 -6.05 3.45
C PRO A 95 -0.71 -7.14 4.50
N ALA A 96 -0.16 -6.94 5.72
CA ALA A 96 -0.32 -7.88 6.83
C ALA A 96 -1.79 -8.03 7.25
N TYR A 97 -2.53 -6.93 7.33
CA TYR A 97 -3.95 -6.94 7.72
C TYR A 97 -4.82 -7.60 6.66
N VAL A 98 -4.50 -7.36 5.39
CA VAL A 98 -5.16 -8.00 4.26
C VAL A 98 -4.91 -9.50 4.24
N PHE A 99 -3.69 -9.95 4.56
CA PHE A 99 -3.40 -11.39 4.68
C PHE A 99 -4.19 -12.04 5.83
N MET A 100 -4.30 -11.38 6.99
CA MET A 100 -5.15 -11.85 8.09
C MET A 100 -6.63 -11.93 7.68
N PHE A 101 -7.12 -10.95 6.93
CA PHE A 101 -8.50 -10.96 6.43
C PHE A 101 -8.75 -12.10 5.45
N ILE A 102 -7.83 -12.33 4.50
CA ILE A 102 -7.90 -13.46 3.55
C ILE A 102 -7.86 -14.80 4.30
N GLU A 103 -6.98 -14.93 5.30
CA GLU A 103 -6.85 -16.12 6.13
C GLU A 103 -8.15 -16.41 6.89
N ALA A 104 -8.74 -15.41 7.54
CA ALA A 104 -9.98 -15.57 8.29
C ALA A 104 -11.16 -15.99 7.38
N MET A 105 -11.27 -15.40 6.17
CA MET A 105 -12.28 -15.84 5.20
C MET A 105 -12.06 -17.29 4.76
N ALA A 106 -10.80 -17.68 4.52
CA ALA A 106 -10.46 -19.06 4.14
C ALA A 106 -10.73 -20.05 5.28
N ASP A 107 -10.46 -19.65 6.53
CA ASP A 107 -10.74 -20.49 7.72
C ASP A 107 -12.24 -20.75 7.87
N ALA A 108 -13.08 -19.74 7.70
CA ALA A 108 -14.53 -19.92 7.70
C ALA A 108 -15.00 -20.88 6.60
N ALA A 109 -14.49 -20.72 5.39
CA ALA A 109 -14.83 -21.62 4.28
C ALA A 109 -14.38 -23.07 4.54
N VAL A 110 -13.24 -23.27 5.19
CA VAL A 110 -12.77 -24.61 5.58
C VAL A 110 -13.64 -25.20 6.68
N ALA A 111 -14.09 -24.39 7.64
CA ALA A 111 -15.02 -24.86 8.68
C ALA A 111 -16.34 -25.38 8.06
N ASP A 112 -16.76 -24.81 6.93
CA ASP A 112 -17.93 -25.23 6.16
C ASP A 112 -17.62 -26.31 5.10
N GLY A 113 -16.40 -26.89 5.11
CA GLY A 113 -16.04 -28.08 4.32
C GLY A 113 -15.28 -27.78 3.02
N MET A 114 -14.90 -26.54 2.71
CA MET A 114 -14.10 -26.24 1.52
C MET A 114 -12.64 -26.68 1.71
N PRO A 115 -12.01 -27.33 0.70
CA PRO A 115 -10.58 -27.63 0.78
C PRO A 115 -9.72 -26.37 0.94
N ARG A 116 -8.76 -26.39 1.86
CA ARG A 116 -7.91 -25.24 2.25
C ARG A 116 -7.33 -24.47 1.06
N ALA A 117 -6.70 -25.18 0.12
CA ALA A 117 -6.09 -24.55 -1.04
C ALA A 117 -7.11 -23.83 -1.95
N GLN A 118 -8.34 -24.34 -2.01
CA GLN A 118 -9.43 -23.72 -2.75
C GLN A 118 -9.96 -22.48 -2.02
N ALA A 119 -10.12 -22.55 -0.70
CA ALA A 119 -10.55 -21.46 0.14
C ALA A 119 -9.64 -20.21 -0.01
N TYR A 120 -8.33 -20.40 0.05
CA TYR A 120 -7.38 -19.30 -0.17
C TYR A 120 -7.51 -18.65 -1.56
N ARG A 121 -7.70 -19.45 -2.63
CA ARG A 121 -7.87 -18.89 -3.97
C ARG A 121 -9.13 -18.03 -4.09
N PHE A 122 -10.25 -18.49 -3.55
CA PHE A 122 -11.50 -17.74 -3.54
C PHE A 122 -11.37 -16.44 -2.73
N ALA A 123 -10.85 -16.53 -1.51
CA ALA A 123 -10.69 -15.38 -0.63
C ALA A 123 -9.73 -14.32 -1.23
N ALA A 124 -8.56 -14.75 -1.70
CA ALA A 124 -7.58 -13.84 -2.31
C ALA A 124 -8.13 -13.17 -3.57
N GLN A 125 -8.81 -13.93 -4.46
CA GLN A 125 -9.37 -13.36 -5.69
C GLN A 125 -10.52 -12.40 -5.40
N ALA A 126 -11.33 -12.65 -4.39
CA ALA A 126 -12.40 -11.74 -3.98
C ALA A 126 -11.85 -10.40 -3.49
N VAL A 127 -10.78 -10.42 -2.68
CA VAL A 127 -10.11 -9.20 -2.19
C VAL A 127 -9.47 -8.43 -3.34
N LEU A 128 -8.73 -9.13 -4.22
CA LEU A 128 -8.11 -8.53 -5.40
C LEU A 128 -9.14 -7.84 -6.29
N GLY A 129 -10.22 -8.54 -6.62
CA GLY A 129 -11.29 -8.00 -7.46
C GLY A 129 -11.99 -6.79 -6.85
N SER A 130 -12.24 -6.81 -5.54
CA SER A 130 -12.84 -5.70 -4.82
C SER A 130 -11.95 -4.46 -4.82
N ALA A 131 -10.65 -4.61 -4.53
CA ALA A 131 -9.69 -3.52 -4.59
C ALA A 131 -9.59 -2.94 -6.01
N LYS A 132 -9.53 -3.80 -7.02
CA LYS A 132 -9.47 -3.41 -8.42
C LYS A 132 -10.72 -2.62 -8.84
N MET A 133 -11.90 -3.00 -8.39
CA MET A 133 -13.14 -2.24 -8.65
C MET A 133 -13.07 -0.82 -8.12
N VAL A 134 -12.52 -0.60 -6.92
CA VAL A 134 -12.33 0.76 -6.38
C VAL A 134 -11.42 1.58 -7.27
N LEU A 135 -10.27 1.03 -7.66
CA LEU A 135 -9.25 1.73 -8.46
C LEU A 135 -9.71 2.05 -9.88
N GLU A 136 -10.39 1.11 -10.55
CA GLU A 136 -10.77 1.26 -11.96
C GLU A 136 -12.07 2.04 -12.15
N THR A 137 -13.02 1.94 -11.21
CA THR A 137 -14.30 2.64 -11.35
C THR A 137 -14.29 4.05 -10.76
N GLY A 138 -13.38 4.33 -9.82
CA GLY A 138 -13.36 5.57 -9.04
C GLY A 138 -14.59 5.76 -8.14
N LYS A 139 -15.44 4.75 -8.02
CA LYS A 139 -16.65 4.81 -7.19
C LYS A 139 -16.30 4.77 -5.71
N HIS A 140 -17.12 5.45 -4.91
CA HIS A 140 -16.99 5.41 -3.45
C HIS A 140 -17.16 3.95 -2.95
N PRO A 141 -16.27 3.45 -2.05
CA PRO A 141 -16.36 2.09 -1.52
C PRO A 141 -17.73 1.74 -0.92
N GLY A 142 -18.41 2.70 -0.30
CA GLY A 142 -19.78 2.53 0.20
C GLY A 142 -20.80 2.22 -0.90
N GLU A 143 -20.70 2.89 -2.05
CA GLU A 143 -21.56 2.62 -3.22
C GLU A 143 -21.32 1.19 -3.75
N LEU A 144 -20.04 0.79 -3.87
CA LEU A 144 -19.69 -0.56 -4.30
C LEU A 144 -20.20 -1.64 -3.33
N LYS A 145 -20.12 -1.38 -2.02
CA LYS A 145 -20.70 -2.24 -0.98
C LYS A 145 -22.21 -2.37 -1.16
N ASP A 146 -22.91 -1.26 -1.36
CA ASP A 146 -24.37 -1.27 -1.52
C ASP A 146 -24.83 -2.03 -2.77
N MET A 147 -24.07 -1.98 -3.85
CA MET A 147 -24.32 -2.77 -5.07
C MET A 147 -24.36 -4.29 -4.78
N VAL A 148 -23.66 -4.78 -3.78
CA VAL A 148 -23.58 -6.20 -3.42
C VAL A 148 -24.62 -6.56 -2.35
N CYS A 149 -25.17 -5.56 -1.64
CA CYS A 149 -26.08 -5.74 -0.51
C CYS A 149 -27.54 -5.66 -0.93
N SER A 150 -28.13 -6.76 -1.43
CA SER A 150 -29.55 -6.82 -1.70
C SER A 150 -30.41 -6.82 -0.41
N PRO A 151 -31.64 -6.29 -0.44
CA PRO A 151 -32.56 -6.33 0.69
C PRO A 151 -32.80 -7.77 1.19
N LYS A 152 -32.62 -8.00 2.49
CA LYS A 152 -32.72 -9.33 3.14
C LYS A 152 -31.73 -10.39 2.60
N GLY A 153 -30.70 -9.98 1.84
CA GLY A 153 -29.70 -10.89 1.30
C GLY A 153 -28.68 -11.33 2.35
N THR A 154 -27.92 -12.39 2.04
CA THR A 154 -26.86 -12.92 2.92
C THR A 154 -25.74 -11.89 3.13
N THR A 155 -25.44 -11.08 2.11
CA THR A 155 -24.39 -10.07 2.18
C THR A 155 -24.69 -8.99 3.20
N ILE A 156 -25.90 -8.43 3.22
CA ILE A 156 -26.25 -7.39 4.19
C ILE A 156 -26.24 -7.94 5.64
N GLU A 157 -26.62 -9.20 5.83
CA GLU A 157 -26.52 -9.83 7.16
C GLU A 157 -25.07 -10.03 7.59
N ALA A 158 -24.17 -10.42 6.69
CA ALA A 158 -22.74 -10.50 6.97
C ALA A 158 -22.16 -9.12 7.32
N VAL A 159 -22.52 -8.07 6.58
CA VAL A 159 -22.13 -6.69 6.88
C VAL A 159 -22.60 -6.28 8.27
N ARG A 160 -23.87 -6.59 8.64
CA ARG A 160 -24.39 -6.29 9.99
C ARG A 160 -23.53 -6.94 11.09
N VAL A 161 -23.12 -8.19 10.91
CA VAL A 161 -22.26 -8.88 11.87
C VAL A 161 -20.88 -8.23 11.95
N LEU A 162 -20.28 -7.85 10.82
CA LEU A 162 -18.98 -7.17 10.80
C LEU A 162 -19.03 -5.81 11.50
N GLU A 163 -20.12 -5.04 11.30
CA GLU A 163 -20.33 -3.77 12.02
C GLU A 163 -20.50 -4.02 13.53
N GLU A 164 -21.31 -5.00 13.92
CA GLU A 164 -21.49 -5.38 15.33
C GLU A 164 -20.18 -5.79 16.01
N LYS A 165 -19.30 -6.47 15.29
CA LYS A 165 -17.97 -6.89 15.77
C LYS A 165 -16.90 -5.78 15.69
N GLY A 166 -17.25 -4.61 15.20
CA GLY A 166 -16.38 -3.44 15.20
C GLY A 166 -15.29 -3.45 14.13
N LEU A 167 -15.50 -4.11 12.96
CA LEU A 167 -14.49 -4.16 11.90
C LEU A 167 -13.95 -2.78 11.54
N ARG A 168 -14.83 -1.78 11.35
CA ARG A 168 -14.41 -0.43 10.97
C ARG A 168 -13.57 0.25 12.04
N SER A 169 -13.97 0.14 13.31
CA SER A 169 -13.23 0.70 14.44
C SER A 169 -11.83 0.08 14.52
N ALA A 170 -11.74 -1.25 14.42
CA ALA A 170 -10.48 -1.96 14.47
C ALA A 170 -9.51 -1.59 13.32
N VAL A 171 -10.05 -1.25 12.15
CA VAL A 171 -9.23 -0.82 11.00
C VAL A 171 -8.87 0.66 11.08
N PHE A 172 -9.73 1.49 11.65
CA PHE A 172 -9.52 2.94 11.78
C PHE A 172 -8.47 3.28 12.84
N GLU A 173 -8.48 2.60 13.99
CA GLU A 173 -7.53 2.76 15.11
C GLU A 173 -6.16 2.15 14.83
#